data_e6c8d1f49a267b8b03b17d5a2a2ff0a8
#
_entry.id   e6c8d1f49a267b8b03b17d5a2a2ff0a8
#
_cell.length_a   1.000
_cell.length_b   1.000
_cell.length_c   1.000
_cell.angle_alpha   90.00
_cell.angle_beta   90.00
_cell.angle_gamma   90.00
#
_symmetry.space_group_name_H-M   'P 1'
#
loop_
_entity.id
_entity.type
_entity.pdbx_description
1 polymer ?
#
loop_
_entity_poly.entity_id
_entity_poly.type
_entity_poly.pdbx_seq_one_letter_code
_entity_poly.pdbx_strand_id
1 'polypeptide(L)'
;KAPSNITVPYTTSADWIQLEPKDQQLRVIVAENTTGRPRTGWIIAKGVGLVDSLQVTQVDLADIVGQYTQHSMTLDAATGTMVPLSSDVEIKKVSDTQAQFIIDGTYTWEAAFTPGQGLELLNGKVVKTATDPASGKNIYIMSVLAADDFTAEHKTYIIGTREPVLISVNHDGKLIFKEKSKISSEQYWASYGFVRSSSRQITQGTFIGIEKFFIQPKLEAK
;
A
#
# COMPACT_ATOMS: atom_id res chain seq x y z
N LYS A 1 26.86 15.91 9.75
CA LYS A 1 27.37 16.37 11.07
C LYS A 1 27.66 17.86 10.94
N ALA A 2 26.94 18.72 11.66
CA ALA A 2 27.32 20.12 11.78
C ALA A 2 28.66 20.23 12.55
N PRO A 3 29.50 21.20 12.22
CA PRO A 3 30.66 21.50 13.06
C PRO A 3 30.22 21.76 14.50
N SER A 4 31.05 21.37 15.47
CA SER A 4 30.71 21.35 16.91
C SER A 4 30.36 22.70 17.54
N ASN A 5 30.47 23.80 16.80
CA ASN A 5 30.18 25.17 17.21
C ASN A 5 29.00 25.83 16.50
N ILE A 6 28.25 25.05 15.69
CA ILE A 6 27.06 25.58 15.02
C ILE A 6 25.78 25.04 15.71
N THR A 7 25.05 25.93 16.34
CA THR A 7 23.70 25.61 16.82
C THR A 7 22.72 25.74 15.68
N VAL A 8 22.09 24.64 15.30
CA VAL A 8 21.01 24.60 14.30
C VAL A 8 19.68 24.79 15.03
N PRO A 9 18.95 25.89 14.83
CA PRO A 9 17.63 26.04 15.39
C PRO A 9 16.64 25.10 14.73
N TYR A 10 15.81 24.45 15.54
CA TYR A 10 14.74 23.55 15.12
C TYR A 10 13.39 24.13 15.51
N THR A 11 12.41 24.00 14.65
CA THR A 11 11.02 24.35 14.90
C THR A 11 10.11 23.20 14.48
N THR A 12 8.91 23.13 15.05
CA THR A 12 7.87 22.18 14.63
C THR A 12 6.71 22.94 14.02
N SER A 13 6.01 22.31 13.07
CA SER A 13 4.75 22.82 12.52
C SER A 13 3.52 22.38 13.33
N ALA A 14 3.71 21.57 14.37
CA ALA A 14 2.62 20.96 15.13
C ALA A 14 2.95 20.94 16.64
N ASP A 15 1.98 21.25 17.49
CA ASP A 15 2.09 21.30 18.95
C ASP A 15 2.26 19.94 19.62
N TRP A 16 1.84 18.86 18.93
CA TRP A 16 1.98 17.49 19.38
C TRP A 16 3.40 16.89 19.13
N ILE A 17 4.32 17.66 18.52
CA ILE A 17 5.73 17.31 18.32
C ILE A 17 6.58 18.17 19.23
N GLN A 18 7.28 17.56 20.17
CA GLN A 18 8.24 18.23 21.06
C GLN A 18 9.65 17.83 20.69
N LEU A 19 10.58 18.80 20.79
CA LEU A 19 11.98 18.62 20.42
C LEU A 19 12.88 18.85 21.64
N GLU A 20 13.70 17.88 21.96
CA GLU A 20 14.70 17.96 23.02
C GLU A 20 16.10 17.75 22.43
N PRO A 21 16.91 18.81 22.25
CA PRO A 21 18.31 18.68 21.87
C PRO A 21 19.10 18.01 22.98
N LYS A 22 19.82 16.94 22.65
CA LYS A 22 20.70 16.23 23.62
C LYS A 22 21.90 15.64 22.89
N ASP A 23 23.12 15.95 23.38
CA ASP A 23 24.37 15.29 22.98
C ASP A 23 24.58 15.17 21.45
N GLN A 24 24.39 16.26 20.68
CA GLN A 24 24.43 16.30 19.21
C GLN A 24 23.34 15.46 18.51
N GLN A 25 22.32 15.05 19.24
CA GLN A 25 21.14 14.39 18.74
C GLN A 25 19.92 15.26 19.02
N LEU A 26 18.90 15.08 18.21
CA LEU A 26 17.59 15.67 18.44
C LEU A 26 16.64 14.55 18.84
N ARG A 27 16.18 14.56 20.10
CA ARG A 27 15.13 13.67 20.55
C ARG A 27 13.79 14.25 20.12
N VAL A 28 13.00 13.46 19.41
CA VAL A 28 11.65 13.80 19.00
C VAL A 28 10.66 13.07 19.90
N ILE A 29 9.80 13.81 20.57
CA ILE A 29 8.73 13.27 21.42
C ILE A 29 7.41 13.58 20.71
N VAL A 30 6.60 12.57 20.49
CA VAL A 30 5.32 12.67 19.77
C VAL A 30 4.19 12.31 20.74
N ALA A 31 3.26 13.23 20.96
CA ALA A 31 2.09 12.96 21.79
C ALA A 31 1.17 11.94 21.10
N GLU A 32 0.41 11.18 21.90
CA GLU A 32 -0.57 10.22 21.40
C GLU A 32 -1.58 10.91 20.46
N ASN A 33 -1.94 10.23 19.37
CA ASN A 33 -2.98 10.71 18.46
C ASN A 33 -4.36 10.26 18.94
N THR A 34 -5.12 11.18 19.51
CA THR A 34 -6.49 10.93 19.99
C THR A 34 -7.56 11.48 19.02
N THR A 35 -7.17 11.93 17.83
CA THR A 35 -8.09 12.59 16.89
C THR A 35 -8.95 11.62 16.08
N GLY A 36 -8.62 10.32 16.07
CA GLY A 36 -9.27 9.31 15.23
C GLY A 36 -9.03 9.54 13.74
N ARG A 37 -7.97 10.26 13.37
CA ARG A 37 -7.55 10.53 11.99
C ARG A 37 -6.04 10.57 11.89
N PRO A 38 -5.44 10.20 10.75
CA PRO A 38 -4.02 10.41 10.51
C PRO A 38 -3.65 11.88 10.68
N ARG A 39 -2.49 12.14 11.23
CA ARG A 39 -1.95 13.50 11.31
C ARG A 39 -0.49 13.58 10.91
N THR A 40 -0.09 14.70 10.36
CA THR A 40 1.25 14.96 9.86
C THR A 40 1.76 16.29 10.38
N GLY A 41 3.01 16.33 10.75
CA GLY A 41 3.72 17.54 11.14
C GLY A 41 5.14 17.53 10.58
N TRP A 42 5.82 18.67 10.70
CA TRP A 42 7.16 18.85 10.19
C TRP A 42 8.09 19.30 11.29
N ILE A 43 9.30 18.80 11.27
CA ILE A 43 10.45 19.33 12.00
C ILE A 43 11.29 20.07 10.99
N ILE A 44 11.55 21.36 11.23
CA ILE A 44 12.26 22.22 10.31
C ILE A 44 13.55 22.65 10.97
N ALA A 45 14.67 22.32 10.34
CA ALA A 45 16.01 22.77 10.72
C ALA A 45 16.42 23.96 9.84
N LYS A 46 16.79 25.08 10.44
CA LYS A 46 17.26 26.26 9.70
C LYS A 46 18.70 26.55 10.08
N GLY A 47 19.60 26.41 9.12
CA GLY A 47 21.01 26.81 9.23
C GLY A 47 21.32 28.04 8.37
N VAL A 48 22.57 28.48 8.39
CA VAL A 48 23.02 29.59 7.53
C VAL A 48 22.98 29.12 6.07
N GLY A 49 22.00 29.64 5.31
CA GLY A 49 21.83 29.31 3.90
C GLY A 49 21.24 27.94 3.58
N LEU A 50 20.82 27.17 4.60
CA LEU A 50 20.24 25.83 4.43
C LEU A 50 18.95 25.70 5.25
N VAL A 51 17.94 25.10 4.62
CA VAL A 51 16.72 24.64 5.30
C VAL A 51 16.54 23.17 4.98
N ASP A 52 16.40 22.36 6.03
CA ASP A 52 16.08 20.95 5.91
C ASP A 52 14.80 20.64 6.72
N SER A 53 14.06 19.65 6.32
CA SER A 53 12.81 19.30 6.98
C SER A 53 12.61 17.80 7.04
N LEU A 54 12.09 17.33 8.18
CA LEU A 54 11.68 15.96 8.42
C LEU A 54 10.17 15.91 8.65
N GLN A 55 9.48 15.10 7.86
CA GLN A 55 8.07 14.83 8.06
C GLN A 55 7.87 13.79 9.16
N VAL A 56 6.96 14.08 10.08
CA VAL A 56 6.49 13.15 11.11
C VAL A 56 5.03 12.83 10.82
N THR A 57 4.74 11.57 10.51
CA THR A 57 3.36 11.10 10.28
C THR A 57 2.98 10.15 11.41
N GLN A 58 1.84 10.39 12.02
CA GLN A 58 1.25 9.53 13.03
C GLN A 58 -0.07 8.99 12.52
N VAL A 59 -0.15 7.68 12.41
CA VAL A 59 -1.31 6.94 11.94
C VAL A 59 -1.46 5.68 12.76
N ASP A 60 -2.69 5.39 13.17
CA ASP A 60 -3.09 4.14 13.77
C ASP A 60 -4.01 3.37 12.81
N LEU A 61 -4.19 2.07 13.04
CA LEU A 61 -5.11 1.28 12.22
C LEU A 61 -6.54 1.80 12.29
N ALA A 62 -6.98 2.28 13.45
CA ALA A 62 -8.30 2.89 13.63
C ALA A 62 -8.54 4.11 12.72
N ASP A 63 -7.46 4.84 12.39
CA ASP A 63 -7.55 6.04 11.56
C ASP A 63 -7.80 5.74 10.07
N ILE A 64 -7.52 4.52 9.63
CA ILE A 64 -7.59 4.09 8.23
C ILE A 64 -8.66 3.03 7.97
N VAL A 65 -9.30 2.52 9.01
CA VAL A 65 -10.48 1.64 8.88
C VAL A 65 -11.64 2.43 8.27
N GLY A 66 -12.31 1.87 7.28
CA GLY A 66 -13.45 2.54 6.65
C GLY A 66 -13.75 2.07 5.24
N GLN A 67 -14.60 2.85 4.58
CA GLN A 67 -15.05 2.62 3.21
C GLN A 67 -14.34 3.57 2.26
N TYR A 68 -13.91 3.03 1.13
CA TYR A 68 -13.17 3.74 0.11
C TYR A 68 -13.70 3.38 -1.28
N THR A 69 -13.47 4.26 -2.24
CA THR A 69 -13.55 3.93 -3.66
C THR A 69 -12.13 3.80 -4.21
N GLN A 70 -11.83 2.68 -4.85
CA GLN A 70 -10.58 2.50 -5.59
C GLN A 70 -10.80 2.81 -7.05
N HIS A 71 -10.06 3.77 -7.58
CA HIS A 71 -9.99 4.09 -8.99
C HIS A 71 -8.72 3.47 -9.57
N SER A 72 -8.85 2.79 -10.69
CA SER A 72 -7.74 2.13 -11.41
C SER A 72 -8.05 2.00 -12.88
N MET A 73 -7.09 1.51 -13.65
CA MET A 73 -7.33 0.97 -14.98
C MET A 73 -7.32 -0.56 -14.91
N THR A 74 -8.00 -1.21 -15.83
CA THR A 74 -7.92 -2.66 -16.04
C THR A 74 -7.90 -2.99 -17.52
N LEU A 75 -7.43 -4.20 -17.85
CA LEU A 75 -7.46 -4.70 -19.22
C LEU A 75 -8.83 -5.30 -19.53
N ASP A 76 -9.49 -4.80 -20.56
CA ASP A 76 -10.67 -5.44 -21.13
C ASP A 76 -10.24 -6.69 -21.92
N ALA A 77 -10.67 -7.86 -21.47
CA ALA A 77 -10.27 -9.13 -22.09
C ALA A 77 -10.80 -9.33 -23.52
N ALA A 78 -11.90 -8.66 -23.89
CA ALA A 78 -12.51 -8.79 -25.21
C ALA A 78 -11.80 -7.93 -26.26
N THR A 79 -11.38 -6.72 -25.86
CA THR A 79 -10.79 -5.74 -26.79
C THR A 79 -9.27 -5.62 -26.65
N GLY A 80 -8.70 -6.10 -25.56
CA GLY A 80 -7.28 -5.90 -25.22
C GLY A 80 -6.94 -4.44 -24.89
N THR A 81 -7.94 -3.59 -24.62
CA THR A 81 -7.74 -2.18 -24.31
C THR A 81 -7.83 -1.88 -22.82
N MET A 82 -7.15 -0.80 -22.40
CA MET A 82 -7.22 -0.30 -21.03
C MET A 82 -8.50 0.49 -20.82
N VAL A 83 -9.28 0.11 -19.81
CA VAL A 83 -10.53 0.77 -19.45
C VAL A 83 -10.53 1.20 -17.97
N PRO A 84 -11.19 2.33 -17.62
CA PRO A 84 -11.35 2.73 -16.23
C PRO A 84 -12.13 1.69 -15.42
N LEU A 85 -11.69 1.47 -14.18
CA LEU A 85 -12.31 0.58 -13.22
C LEU A 85 -12.47 1.30 -11.88
N SER A 86 -13.70 1.32 -11.37
CA SER A 86 -13.98 1.69 -9.97
C SER A 86 -14.40 0.46 -9.19
N SER A 87 -13.87 0.31 -7.98
CA SER A 87 -14.21 -0.79 -7.07
C SER A 87 -14.45 -0.24 -5.66
N ASP A 88 -15.43 -0.84 -4.98
CA ASP A 88 -15.66 -0.56 -3.56
C ASP A 88 -14.59 -1.27 -2.73
N VAL A 89 -14.02 -0.55 -1.77
CA VAL A 89 -13.02 -1.09 -0.86
C VAL A 89 -13.45 -0.83 0.57
N GLU A 90 -13.41 -1.88 1.39
CA GLU A 90 -13.54 -1.79 2.84
C GLU A 90 -12.21 -2.19 3.49
N ILE A 91 -11.69 -1.32 4.37
CA ILE A 91 -10.60 -1.69 5.27
C ILE A 91 -11.20 -2.00 6.62
N LYS A 92 -11.11 -3.26 7.05
CA LYS A 92 -11.72 -3.77 8.27
C LYS A 92 -10.65 -4.22 9.26
N LYS A 93 -10.69 -3.69 10.49
CA LYS A 93 -9.79 -4.12 11.57
C LYS A 93 -10.10 -5.56 11.99
N VAL A 94 -9.04 -6.37 12.15
CA VAL A 94 -9.08 -7.72 12.70
C VAL A 94 -8.45 -7.74 14.10
N SER A 95 -7.30 -7.06 14.25
CA SER A 95 -6.61 -6.84 15.52
C SER A 95 -5.87 -5.49 15.47
N ASP A 96 -5.06 -5.16 16.46
CA ASP A 96 -4.29 -3.90 16.43
C ASP A 96 -3.20 -3.86 15.35
N THR A 97 -2.79 -5.03 14.85
CA THR A 97 -1.73 -5.17 13.83
C THR A 97 -2.21 -5.87 12.56
N GLN A 98 -3.50 -6.20 12.45
CA GLN A 98 -4.04 -6.92 11.32
C GLN A 98 -5.35 -6.30 10.84
N ALA A 99 -5.51 -6.26 9.52
CA ALA A 99 -6.71 -5.81 8.84
C ALA A 99 -7.06 -6.74 7.67
N GLN A 100 -8.26 -6.54 7.15
CA GLN A 100 -8.70 -7.07 5.87
C GLN A 100 -8.94 -5.91 4.92
N PHE A 101 -8.44 -6.04 3.70
CA PHE A 101 -8.70 -5.16 2.58
C PHE A 101 -9.67 -5.90 1.64
N ILE A 102 -10.94 -5.49 1.66
CA ILE A 102 -12.02 -6.21 0.99
C ILE A 102 -12.44 -5.42 -0.25
N ILE A 103 -12.33 -6.04 -1.44
CA ILE A 103 -12.67 -5.42 -2.71
C ILE A 103 -13.99 -5.98 -3.23
N ASP A 104 -14.92 -5.08 -3.56
CA ASP A 104 -16.26 -5.37 -4.09
C ASP A 104 -17.05 -6.40 -3.22
N GLY A 105 -16.79 -6.43 -1.91
CA GLY A 105 -17.35 -7.40 -0.97
C GLY A 105 -17.01 -8.86 -1.28
N THR A 106 -16.12 -9.11 -2.22
CA THR A 106 -15.88 -10.43 -2.83
C THR A 106 -14.47 -10.95 -2.56
N TYR A 107 -13.47 -10.10 -2.69
CA TYR A 107 -12.06 -10.48 -2.53
C TYR A 107 -11.56 -9.96 -1.19
N THR A 108 -11.25 -10.87 -0.28
CA THR A 108 -10.71 -10.53 1.04
C THR A 108 -9.21 -10.73 1.05
N TRP A 109 -8.47 -9.65 1.16
CA TRP A 109 -7.01 -9.64 1.19
C TRP A 109 -6.51 -9.35 2.60
N GLU A 110 -5.69 -10.25 3.14
CA GLU A 110 -5.07 -10.06 4.45
C GLU A 110 -4.05 -8.92 4.40
N ALA A 111 -4.05 -8.10 5.44
CA ALA A 111 -3.12 -6.99 5.59
C ALA A 111 -2.49 -6.99 6.98
N ALA A 112 -1.20 -6.74 7.06
CA ALA A 112 -0.50 -6.39 8.28
C ALA A 112 -0.44 -4.87 8.42
N PHE A 113 -0.59 -4.37 9.63
CA PHE A 113 -0.46 -2.95 9.95
C PHE A 113 0.77 -2.69 10.80
N THR A 114 1.58 -1.73 10.39
CA THR A 114 2.72 -1.23 11.16
C THR A 114 2.54 0.27 11.41
N PRO A 115 2.48 0.70 12.69
CA PRO A 115 2.37 2.12 13.03
C PRO A 115 3.45 2.96 12.34
N GLY A 116 3.04 4.08 11.74
CA GLY A 116 3.94 4.97 11.00
C GLY A 116 4.33 4.49 9.59
N GLN A 117 4.05 3.24 9.21
CA GLN A 117 4.32 2.73 7.86
C GLN A 117 3.05 2.53 7.04
N GLY A 118 1.97 2.05 7.66
CA GLY A 118 0.68 1.81 7.02
C GLY A 118 0.34 0.33 6.91
N LEU A 119 -0.41 -0.04 5.85
CA LEU A 119 -0.83 -1.41 5.57
C LEU A 119 0.10 -2.08 4.56
N GLU A 120 0.43 -3.32 4.86
CA GLU A 120 1.10 -4.24 3.95
C GLU A 120 0.11 -5.33 3.54
N LEU A 121 -0.42 -5.28 2.33
CA LEU A 121 -1.29 -6.33 1.78
C LEU A 121 -0.43 -7.55 1.47
N LEU A 122 -0.69 -8.66 2.15
CA LEU A 122 0.12 -9.87 2.06
C LEU A 122 -0.10 -10.58 0.71
N ASN A 123 0.91 -10.55 -0.13
CA ASN A 123 0.83 -11.09 -1.48
C ASN A 123 0.98 -12.62 -1.53
N GLY A 124 0.59 -13.25 -2.64
CA GLY A 124 0.61 -14.71 -2.79
C GLY A 124 -0.42 -15.44 -1.91
N LYS A 125 -1.45 -14.73 -1.44
CA LYS A 125 -2.51 -15.28 -0.59
C LYS A 125 -3.78 -15.57 -1.37
N VAL A 126 -4.56 -16.52 -0.87
CA VAL A 126 -5.91 -16.78 -1.40
C VAL A 126 -6.83 -15.68 -0.91
N VAL A 127 -7.38 -14.91 -1.83
CA VAL A 127 -8.34 -13.81 -1.54
C VAL A 127 -9.79 -14.23 -1.74
N LYS A 128 -10.00 -15.34 -2.48
CA LYS A 128 -11.31 -15.96 -2.71
C LYS A 128 -11.14 -17.41 -3.12
N THR A 129 -12.08 -18.27 -2.76
CA THR A 129 -12.20 -19.62 -3.31
C THR A 129 -13.50 -19.71 -4.11
N ALA A 130 -13.43 -20.26 -5.30
CA ALA A 130 -14.57 -20.56 -6.17
C ALA A 130 -14.57 -22.05 -6.51
N THR A 131 -15.67 -22.54 -7.03
CA THR A 131 -15.80 -23.91 -7.57
C THR A 131 -15.89 -23.83 -9.08
N ASP A 132 -15.08 -24.62 -9.76
CA ASP A 132 -15.19 -24.78 -11.21
C ASP A 132 -16.49 -25.54 -11.54
N PRO A 133 -17.43 -24.93 -12.27
CA PRO A 133 -18.72 -25.55 -12.56
C PRO A 133 -18.59 -26.81 -13.43
N ALA A 134 -17.54 -26.93 -14.22
CA ALA A 134 -17.34 -28.07 -15.12
C ALA A 134 -16.77 -29.29 -14.40
N SER A 135 -15.84 -29.10 -13.46
CA SER A 135 -15.13 -30.20 -12.79
C SER A 135 -15.53 -30.40 -11.33
N GLY A 136 -16.25 -29.44 -10.72
CA GLY A 136 -16.55 -29.42 -9.28
C GLY A 136 -15.34 -29.17 -8.38
N LYS A 137 -14.16 -28.88 -8.94
CA LYS A 137 -12.93 -28.65 -8.17
C LYS A 137 -12.81 -27.20 -7.72
N ASN A 138 -12.08 -27.01 -6.62
CA ASN A 138 -11.80 -25.66 -6.15
C ASN A 138 -10.85 -24.92 -7.09
N ILE A 139 -11.17 -23.64 -7.36
CA ILE A 139 -10.29 -22.65 -7.96
C ILE A 139 -9.95 -21.63 -6.87
N TYR A 140 -8.68 -21.37 -6.69
CA TYR A 140 -8.16 -20.39 -5.75
C TYR A 140 -7.85 -19.10 -6.49
N ILE A 141 -8.47 -18.01 -6.08
CA ILE A 141 -8.15 -16.68 -6.56
C ILE A 141 -7.07 -16.11 -5.63
N MET A 142 -5.91 -15.84 -6.18
CA MET A 142 -4.72 -15.47 -5.41
C MET A 142 -4.21 -14.09 -5.78
N SER A 143 -3.76 -13.34 -4.77
CA SER A 143 -3.17 -12.02 -4.94
C SER A 143 -1.78 -12.10 -5.57
N VAL A 144 -1.49 -11.17 -6.48
CA VAL A 144 -0.22 -11.06 -7.19
C VAL A 144 0.15 -9.61 -7.46
N LEU A 145 1.44 -9.35 -7.61
CA LEU A 145 1.97 -8.14 -8.22
C LEU A 145 2.35 -8.42 -9.67
N ALA A 146 2.17 -7.46 -10.55
CA ALA A 146 2.65 -7.55 -11.91
C ALA A 146 3.53 -6.34 -12.26
N ALA A 147 4.64 -6.61 -12.95
CA ALA A 147 5.57 -5.58 -13.41
C ALA A 147 5.09 -4.88 -14.67
N ASP A 148 4.13 -5.47 -15.36
CA ASP A 148 3.61 -4.95 -16.61
C ASP A 148 2.59 -3.84 -16.36
N ASP A 149 2.65 -2.78 -17.15
CA ASP A 149 1.63 -1.75 -17.27
C ASP A 149 0.50 -2.13 -18.23
N PHE A 150 0.54 -3.38 -18.75
CA PHE A 150 -0.44 -3.97 -19.68
C PHE A 150 -0.66 -3.13 -20.95
N THR A 151 0.39 -2.49 -21.44
CA THR A 151 0.34 -1.83 -22.76
C THR A 151 0.27 -2.86 -23.89
N ALA A 152 -0.27 -2.47 -25.05
CA ALA A 152 -0.42 -3.35 -26.20
C ALA A 152 0.90 -3.97 -26.73
N GLU A 153 2.04 -3.44 -26.32
CA GLU A 153 3.38 -3.90 -26.72
C GLU A 153 3.93 -5.02 -25.81
N HIS A 154 3.41 -5.14 -24.58
CA HIS A 154 3.88 -6.11 -23.60
C HIS A 154 3.07 -7.40 -23.67
N LYS A 155 3.73 -8.48 -24.08
CA LYS A 155 3.11 -9.81 -24.23
C LYS A 155 3.44 -10.78 -23.10
N THR A 156 4.27 -10.39 -22.15
CA THR A 156 4.76 -11.28 -21.10
C THR A 156 4.59 -10.61 -19.74
N TYR A 157 3.84 -11.24 -18.85
CA TYR A 157 3.62 -10.77 -17.49
C TYR A 157 4.66 -11.36 -16.55
N ILE A 158 5.30 -10.50 -15.75
CA ILE A 158 6.10 -10.96 -14.63
C ILE A 158 5.24 -10.81 -13.37
N ILE A 159 4.95 -11.94 -12.75
CA ILE A 159 4.09 -12.01 -11.56
C ILE A 159 4.95 -12.24 -10.33
N GLY A 160 4.85 -11.32 -9.37
CA GLY A 160 5.47 -11.43 -8.05
C GLY A 160 4.46 -11.87 -6.99
N THR A 161 4.86 -12.80 -6.13
CA THR A 161 4.01 -13.30 -5.04
C THR A 161 4.62 -13.12 -3.64
N ARG A 162 5.82 -12.56 -3.54
CA ARG A 162 6.56 -12.45 -2.27
C ARG A 162 6.45 -11.07 -1.62
N GLU A 163 6.60 -10.02 -2.43
CA GLU A 163 6.61 -8.66 -1.92
C GLU A 163 5.19 -8.17 -1.62
N PRO A 164 4.95 -7.49 -0.49
CA PRO A 164 3.64 -6.94 -0.17
C PRO A 164 3.32 -5.72 -1.01
N VAL A 165 2.02 -5.41 -1.16
CA VAL A 165 1.55 -4.10 -1.61
C VAL A 165 1.49 -3.17 -0.41
N LEU A 166 2.23 -2.07 -0.43
CA LEU A 166 2.27 -1.12 0.66
C LEU A 166 1.28 0.03 0.42
N ILE A 167 0.38 0.24 1.37
CA ILE A 167 -0.50 1.39 1.45
C ILE A 167 -0.08 2.24 2.65
N SER A 168 0.21 3.51 2.42
CA SER A 168 0.61 4.44 3.48
C SER A 168 -0.24 5.70 3.45
N VAL A 169 -0.09 6.54 4.45
CA VAL A 169 -0.73 7.85 4.52
C VAL A 169 0.23 8.90 3.98
N ASN A 170 -0.24 9.74 3.06
CA ASN A 170 0.53 10.87 2.54
C ASN A 170 0.46 12.08 3.48
N HIS A 171 1.10 13.19 3.09
CA HIS A 171 1.12 14.43 3.86
C HIS A 171 -0.27 15.08 4.04
N ASP A 172 -1.23 14.77 3.17
CA ASP A 172 -2.61 15.27 3.26
C ASP A 172 -3.51 14.35 4.10
N GLY A 173 -2.96 13.28 4.70
CA GLY A 173 -3.74 12.30 5.45
C GLY A 173 -4.48 11.28 4.59
N LYS A 174 -4.20 11.24 3.27
CA LYS A 174 -4.85 10.31 2.34
C LYS A 174 -4.06 9.02 2.20
N LEU A 175 -4.78 7.90 2.04
CA LEU A 175 -4.17 6.62 1.73
C LEU A 175 -3.64 6.61 0.28
N ILE A 176 -2.41 6.17 0.13
CA ILE A 176 -1.76 6.02 -1.16
C ILE A 176 -1.08 4.66 -1.28
N PHE A 177 -1.16 4.05 -2.46
CA PHE A 177 -0.35 2.90 -2.80
C PHE A 177 1.10 3.35 -3.04
N LYS A 178 2.04 2.73 -2.36
CA LYS A 178 3.47 3.00 -2.57
C LYS A 178 4.07 2.00 -3.54
N GLU A 179 4.63 2.51 -4.61
CA GLU A 179 5.46 1.76 -5.54
C GLU A 179 6.84 1.51 -4.90
N LYS A 180 6.94 0.53 -4.00
CA LYS A 180 8.19 0.27 -3.31
C LYS A 180 8.81 -1.07 -3.66
N SER A 181 8.05 -1.99 -4.19
CA SER A 181 8.51 -3.35 -4.35
C SER A 181 9.08 -3.59 -5.72
N LYS A 182 10.35 -3.97 -5.79
CA LYS A 182 10.94 -4.54 -6.99
C LYS A 182 10.42 -5.98 -7.15
N ILE A 183 9.94 -6.33 -8.33
CA ILE A 183 9.60 -7.70 -8.69
C ILE A 183 10.86 -8.45 -9.12
N SER A 184 11.81 -7.75 -9.75
CA SER A 184 13.13 -8.24 -10.13
C SER A 184 14.19 -7.14 -9.95
N SER A 185 15.45 -7.43 -10.29
CA SER A 185 16.56 -6.47 -10.21
C SER A 185 16.32 -5.17 -11.00
N GLU A 186 15.50 -5.23 -12.03
CA GLU A 186 15.29 -4.13 -12.99
C GLU A 186 13.83 -3.68 -13.10
N GLN A 187 12.88 -4.41 -12.49
CA GLN A 187 11.46 -4.15 -12.67
C GLN A 187 10.75 -3.86 -11.34
N TYR A 188 9.96 -2.79 -11.35
CA TYR A 188 9.05 -2.41 -10.29
C TYR A 188 7.65 -2.91 -10.62
N TRP A 189 6.81 -3.13 -9.61
CA TRP A 189 5.42 -3.43 -9.86
C TRP A 189 4.69 -2.18 -10.41
N ALA A 190 3.87 -2.39 -11.44
CA ALA A 190 3.02 -1.36 -12.04
C ALA A 190 1.53 -1.58 -11.69
N SER A 191 1.20 -2.79 -11.29
CA SER A 191 -0.15 -3.20 -10.95
C SER A 191 -0.16 -4.30 -9.89
N TYR A 192 -1.27 -4.41 -9.19
CA TYR A 192 -1.60 -5.62 -8.44
C TYR A 192 -2.87 -6.25 -9.00
N GLY A 193 -3.10 -7.49 -8.66
CA GLY A 193 -4.31 -8.16 -9.13
C GLY A 193 -4.50 -9.53 -8.56
N PHE A 194 -5.42 -10.24 -9.20
CA PHE A 194 -5.81 -11.57 -8.82
C PHE A 194 -5.68 -12.50 -10.01
N VAL A 195 -5.14 -13.69 -9.74
CA VAL A 195 -5.03 -14.77 -10.71
C VAL A 195 -5.74 -16.00 -10.20
N ARG A 196 -6.19 -16.83 -11.12
CA ARG A 196 -6.84 -18.11 -10.86
C ARG A 196 -5.80 -19.21 -10.85
N SER A 197 -5.85 -20.06 -9.84
CA SER A 197 -4.94 -21.19 -9.68
C SER A 197 -5.70 -22.44 -9.27
N SER A 198 -5.27 -23.59 -9.75
CA SER A 198 -5.80 -24.89 -9.32
C SER A 198 -5.28 -25.34 -7.94
N SER A 199 -4.35 -24.59 -7.34
CA SER A 199 -3.73 -24.86 -6.05
C SER A 199 -3.58 -23.56 -5.24
N ARG A 200 -3.32 -23.68 -3.93
CA ARG A 200 -2.98 -22.55 -3.04
C ARG A 200 -1.57 -21.98 -3.28
N GLN A 201 -0.88 -22.45 -4.29
CA GLN A 201 0.42 -21.95 -4.73
C GLN A 201 0.36 -21.69 -6.23
N ILE A 202 0.94 -20.57 -6.66
CA ILE A 202 1.04 -20.19 -8.07
C ILE A 202 2.34 -20.74 -8.61
N THR A 203 2.22 -21.67 -9.55
CA THR A 203 3.31 -22.20 -10.36
C THR A 203 2.84 -22.24 -11.82
N GLN A 204 3.76 -22.46 -12.75
CA GLN A 204 3.40 -22.61 -14.15
C GLN A 204 2.36 -23.73 -14.38
N GLY A 205 2.43 -24.82 -13.61
CA GLY A 205 1.50 -25.97 -13.73
C GLY A 205 0.15 -25.75 -13.00
N THR A 206 0.03 -24.76 -12.12
CA THR A 206 -1.19 -24.47 -11.36
C THR A 206 -1.92 -23.23 -11.82
N PHE A 207 -1.25 -22.36 -12.59
CA PHE A 207 -1.84 -21.13 -13.12
C PHE A 207 -2.93 -21.46 -14.15
N ILE A 208 -4.14 -20.93 -13.96
CA ILE A 208 -5.29 -21.12 -14.85
C ILE A 208 -5.50 -19.88 -15.73
N GLY A 209 -5.30 -18.69 -15.18
CA GLY A 209 -5.52 -17.44 -15.90
C GLY A 209 -5.61 -16.22 -14.98
N ILE A 210 -5.83 -15.07 -15.59
CA ILE A 210 -6.03 -13.80 -14.90
C ILE A 210 -7.49 -13.69 -14.48
N GLU A 211 -7.74 -13.25 -13.26
CA GLU A 211 -9.07 -12.91 -12.77
C GLU A 211 -9.33 -11.41 -12.95
N LYS A 212 -8.45 -10.56 -12.45
CA LYS A 212 -8.60 -9.10 -12.50
C LYS A 212 -7.26 -8.42 -12.18
N PHE A 213 -6.94 -7.33 -12.86
CA PHE A 213 -5.83 -6.45 -12.50
C PHE A 213 -6.30 -5.04 -12.21
N PHE A 214 -5.57 -4.38 -11.29
CA PHE A 214 -5.76 -3.00 -10.88
C PHE A 214 -4.46 -2.24 -11.18
N ILE A 215 -4.48 -1.43 -12.22
CA ILE A 215 -3.33 -0.72 -12.75
C ILE A 215 -3.40 0.72 -12.25
N GLN A 216 -2.30 1.23 -11.70
CA GLN A 216 -2.21 2.57 -11.11
C GLN A 216 -3.35 2.87 -10.10
N PRO A 217 -3.55 2.01 -9.08
CA PRO A 217 -4.68 2.15 -8.17
C PRO A 217 -4.54 3.40 -7.30
N LYS A 218 -5.69 4.05 -7.04
CA LYS A 218 -5.82 5.20 -6.13
C LYS A 218 -7.01 4.97 -5.22
N LEU A 219 -6.88 5.31 -3.94
CA LEU A 219 -7.96 5.22 -2.95
C LEU A 219 -8.51 6.61 -2.64
N GLU A 220 -9.82 6.69 -2.56
CA GLU A 220 -10.57 7.87 -2.14
C GLU A 220 -11.55 7.46 -1.03
N ALA A 221 -11.53 8.16 0.11
CA ALA A 221 -12.46 7.89 1.21
C ALA A 221 -13.89 8.27 0.80
N LYS A 222 -14.86 7.45 1.19
CA LYS A 222 -16.29 7.71 0.99
C LYS A 222 -16.87 8.61 2.09
#